data_495bc0ad34a0c61084727f56eea5529e
#
_entry.id   495bc0ad34a0c61084727f56eea5529e
#
_cell.length_a   1.000
_cell.length_b   1.000
_cell.length_c   1.000
_cell.angle_alpha   90.00
_cell.angle_beta   90.00
_cell.angle_gamma   90.00
#
_symmetry.space_group_name_H-M   'P 1'
#
loop_
_entity.id
_entity.type
_entity.pdbx_description
1 polymer ?
#
loop_
_entity_poly.entity_id
_entity_poly.type
_entity_poly.pdbx_seq_one_letter_code
_entity_poly.pdbx_strand_id
1 'polypeptide(L)'
;MAKKNQIAFLGPIGTYSDEAAHVFAAHLGLEDPEYLECPSFNEIFDAVDRGRCEFGVVPIENSLEGSVTSTLDNFAFSSPATILGQTVLSIHHCLLVHPDAELSDVTTVASHPQGLAQCRRYLASRLPNVKTITTSSTAESARLAAENKHIAGIANSYAAEIHGAKVAEADVEDHFGNQTAFVLIGRQGHPPVLEGKRCKTSLALFLKEDKAGALLMVLSELAYAGISMTRLQSRPTKQQLGNYMFFVDFEGSADEPAVQTALNCLRMKLREVKVLGTYPVLDDSGEE
;
A
#
# COMPACT_ATOMS: atom_id res chain seq x y z
N MET A 1 -24.94 -4.39 10.64
CA MET A 1 -24.25 -5.52 10.02
C MET A 1 -23.35 -4.95 8.93
N ALA A 2 -22.07 -5.38 8.85
CA ALA A 2 -21.21 -4.97 7.75
C ALA A 2 -21.86 -5.39 6.42
N LYS A 3 -21.76 -4.57 5.39
CA LYS A 3 -22.13 -5.00 4.04
C LYS A 3 -21.10 -6.08 3.63
N LYS A 4 -21.60 -7.28 3.35
CA LYS A 4 -20.76 -8.37 2.83
C LYS A 4 -20.25 -7.99 1.44
N ASN A 5 -19.05 -8.45 1.12
CA ASN A 5 -18.39 -8.27 -0.18
C ASN A 5 -18.04 -6.80 -0.50
N GLN A 6 -17.98 -5.88 0.48
CA GLN A 6 -17.59 -4.50 0.22
C GLN A 6 -16.13 -4.24 0.64
N ILE A 7 -15.33 -3.68 -0.29
CA ILE A 7 -13.92 -3.34 -0.10
C ILE A 7 -13.75 -1.82 -0.22
N ALA A 8 -13.20 -1.19 0.82
CA ALA A 8 -12.83 0.23 0.79
C ALA A 8 -11.40 0.41 0.27
N PHE A 9 -11.16 1.40 -0.56
CA PHE A 9 -9.84 1.73 -1.10
C PHE A 9 -9.65 3.24 -1.24
N LEU A 10 -8.40 3.70 -1.41
CA LEU A 10 -8.11 5.12 -1.66
C LEU A 10 -8.42 5.45 -3.12
N GLY A 11 -9.44 6.30 -3.35
CA GLY A 11 -9.80 6.76 -4.67
C GLY A 11 -8.80 7.73 -5.31
N PRO A 12 -9.04 8.08 -6.56
CA PRO A 12 -10.17 7.66 -7.39
C PRO A 12 -9.98 6.26 -8.02
N ILE A 13 -11.04 5.78 -8.70
CA ILE A 13 -11.00 4.58 -9.55
C ILE A 13 -9.89 4.71 -10.60
N GLY A 14 -9.22 3.59 -10.93
CA GLY A 14 -8.08 3.55 -11.84
C GLY A 14 -6.71 3.78 -11.15
N THR A 15 -6.67 3.95 -9.83
CA THR A 15 -5.41 4.01 -9.08
C THR A 15 -4.85 2.62 -8.76
N TYR A 16 -3.57 2.53 -8.36
CA TYR A 16 -3.00 1.27 -7.83
C TYR A 16 -3.71 0.76 -6.57
N SER A 17 -4.32 1.64 -5.78
CA SER A 17 -5.14 1.22 -4.63
C SER A 17 -6.43 0.53 -5.08
N ASP A 18 -7.04 0.98 -6.17
CA ASP A 18 -8.18 0.34 -6.81
C ASP A 18 -7.78 -1.01 -7.42
N GLU A 19 -6.69 -1.04 -8.19
CA GLU A 19 -6.14 -2.28 -8.75
C GLU A 19 -5.86 -3.33 -7.65
N ALA A 20 -5.21 -2.93 -6.55
CA ALA A 20 -4.98 -3.80 -5.40
C ALA A 20 -6.29 -4.32 -4.76
N ALA A 21 -7.34 -3.50 -4.73
CA ALA A 21 -8.64 -3.93 -4.22
C ALA A 21 -9.27 -5.02 -5.11
N HIS A 22 -9.11 -4.92 -6.43
CA HIS A 22 -9.55 -5.95 -7.37
C HIS A 22 -8.74 -7.25 -7.23
N VAL A 23 -7.41 -7.15 -7.06
CA VAL A 23 -6.55 -8.31 -6.78
C VAL A 23 -7.03 -9.04 -5.52
N PHE A 24 -7.24 -8.33 -4.42
CA PHE A 24 -7.74 -8.96 -3.20
C PHE A 24 -9.14 -9.53 -3.35
N ALA A 25 -10.04 -8.87 -4.09
CA ALA A 25 -11.38 -9.41 -4.35
C ALA A 25 -11.31 -10.76 -5.08
N ALA A 26 -10.44 -10.89 -6.08
CA ALA A 26 -10.22 -12.13 -6.81
C ALA A 26 -9.69 -13.24 -5.89
N HIS A 27 -8.67 -12.97 -5.07
CA HIS A 27 -8.12 -13.95 -4.11
C HIS A 27 -9.11 -14.36 -3.02
N LEU A 28 -10.02 -13.45 -2.63
CA LEU A 28 -11.11 -13.75 -1.69
C LEU A 28 -12.24 -14.57 -2.34
N GLY A 29 -12.24 -14.73 -3.67
CA GLY A 29 -13.33 -15.37 -4.41
C GLY A 29 -14.66 -14.65 -4.25
N LEU A 30 -14.66 -13.32 -4.13
CA LEU A 30 -15.89 -12.56 -3.95
C LEU A 30 -16.69 -12.52 -5.24
N GLU A 31 -17.96 -12.94 -5.13
CA GLU A 31 -18.92 -12.78 -6.21
C GLU A 31 -19.52 -11.37 -6.13
N ASP A 32 -19.43 -10.61 -7.24
CA ASP A 32 -19.97 -9.25 -7.38
C ASP A 32 -19.53 -8.29 -6.24
N PRO A 33 -18.21 -8.03 -6.08
CA PRO A 33 -17.71 -7.18 -5.00
C PRO A 33 -18.14 -5.72 -5.21
N GLU A 34 -18.59 -5.07 -4.14
CA GLU A 34 -18.82 -3.62 -4.12
C GLU A 34 -17.52 -2.90 -3.67
N TYR A 35 -17.15 -1.86 -4.40
CA TYR A 35 -15.98 -1.05 -4.10
C TYR A 35 -16.40 0.30 -3.52
N LEU A 36 -15.83 0.69 -2.36
CA LEU A 36 -16.06 1.98 -1.72
C LEU A 36 -14.84 2.87 -1.87
N GLU A 37 -14.96 3.86 -2.72
CA GLU A 37 -13.95 4.89 -2.86
C GLU A 37 -13.92 5.78 -1.63
N CYS A 38 -12.74 5.91 -1.00
CA CYS A 38 -12.50 6.76 0.16
C CYS A 38 -11.49 7.88 -0.19
N PRO A 39 -11.66 9.10 0.32
CA PRO A 39 -10.76 10.22 0.05
C PRO A 39 -9.47 10.20 0.88
N SER A 40 -9.36 9.31 1.87
CA SER A 40 -8.18 9.20 2.74
C SER A 40 -8.05 7.81 3.35
N PHE A 41 -6.82 7.44 3.74
CA PHE A 41 -6.58 6.19 4.47
C PHE A 41 -7.35 6.15 5.80
N ASN A 42 -7.48 7.28 6.50
CA ASN A 42 -8.25 7.35 7.74
C ASN A 42 -9.70 6.91 7.52
N GLU A 43 -10.31 7.30 6.39
CA GLU A 43 -11.69 6.91 6.09
C GLU A 43 -11.83 5.44 5.69
N ILE A 44 -10.80 4.82 5.12
CA ILE A 44 -10.77 3.38 4.87
C ILE A 44 -10.79 2.63 6.20
N PHE A 45 -9.90 2.98 7.12
CA PHE A 45 -9.87 2.38 8.46
C PHE A 45 -11.21 2.59 9.20
N ASP A 46 -11.75 3.80 9.18
CA ASP A 46 -13.05 4.12 9.81
C ASP A 46 -14.21 3.32 9.17
N ALA A 47 -14.20 3.11 7.85
CA ALA A 47 -15.19 2.30 7.15
C ALA A 47 -15.16 0.84 7.61
N VAL A 48 -13.97 0.26 7.79
CA VAL A 48 -13.78 -1.09 8.30
C VAL A 48 -14.17 -1.19 9.77
N ASP A 49 -13.67 -0.30 10.62
CA ASP A 49 -13.89 -0.32 12.07
C ASP A 49 -15.37 -0.20 12.42
N ARG A 50 -16.09 0.69 11.72
CA ARG A 50 -17.55 0.88 11.91
C ARG A 50 -18.40 -0.16 11.16
N GLY A 51 -17.78 -1.06 10.42
CA GLY A 51 -18.48 -2.08 9.65
C GLY A 51 -19.31 -1.53 8.48
N ARG A 52 -18.93 -0.37 7.93
CA ARG A 52 -19.46 0.10 6.65
C ARG A 52 -18.98 -0.78 5.50
N CYS A 53 -17.74 -1.24 5.58
CA CYS A 53 -17.15 -2.22 4.69
C CYS A 53 -16.69 -3.45 5.46
N GLU A 54 -16.62 -4.59 4.80
CA GLU A 54 -16.03 -5.81 5.37
C GLU A 54 -14.51 -5.71 5.38
N PHE A 55 -13.94 -5.19 4.30
CA PHE A 55 -12.52 -5.08 4.06
C PHE A 55 -12.11 -3.67 3.66
N GLY A 56 -10.82 -3.38 3.82
CA GLY A 56 -10.17 -2.20 3.27
C GLY A 56 -8.81 -2.55 2.68
N VAL A 57 -8.38 -1.79 1.69
CA VAL A 57 -7.06 -1.97 1.07
C VAL A 57 -6.26 -0.69 1.24
N VAL A 58 -5.06 -0.81 1.80
CA VAL A 58 -4.15 0.31 2.04
C VAL A 58 -2.72 -0.05 1.68
N PRO A 59 -1.93 0.87 1.09
CA PRO A 59 -0.50 0.66 0.89
C PRO A 59 0.21 0.73 2.24
N ILE A 60 1.22 -0.11 2.44
CA ILE A 60 2.03 -0.12 3.66
C ILE A 60 3.47 0.31 3.42
N GLU A 61 4.00 0.04 2.22
CA GLU A 61 5.38 0.34 1.84
C GLU A 61 5.51 0.49 0.33
N ASN A 62 6.37 1.40 -0.12
CA ASN A 62 6.79 1.52 -1.51
C ASN A 62 8.32 1.46 -1.56
N SER A 63 8.88 0.77 -2.56
CA SER A 63 10.33 0.53 -2.66
C SER A 63 11.17 1.79 -2.85
N LEU A 64 10.61 2.89 -3.38
CA LEU A 64 11.29 4.18 -3.58
C LEU A 64 10.99 5.18 -2.46
N GLU A 65 9.74 5.26 -2.01
CA GLU A 65 9.26 6.25 -1.04
C GLU A 65 9.37 5.76 0.42
N GLY A 66 9.54 4.44 0.61
CA GLY A 66 9.57 3.82 1.93
C GLY A 66 8.18 3.59 2.52
N SER A 67 8.11 3.55 3.84
CA SER A 67 6.87 3.21 4.56
C SER A 67 5.80 4.29 4.44
N VAL A 68 4.55 3.86 4.22
CA VAL A 68 3.37 4.73 4.18
C VAL A 68 2.97 5.12 5.61
N THR A 69 3.46 6.26 6.05
CA THR A 69 3.39 6.68 7.45
C THR A 69 1.95 6.85 7.98
N SER A 70 1.02 7.30 7.13
CA SER A 70 -0.39 7.43 7.49
C SER A 70 -1.07 6.09 7.76
N THR A 71 -0.74 5.05 7.00
CA THR A 71 -1.20 3.68 7.25
C THR A 71 -0.67 3.15 8.58
N LEU A 72 0.64 3.31 8.82
CA LEU A 72 1.26 2.88 10.08
C LEU A 72 0.66 3.60 11.28
N ASP A 73 0.41 4.90 11.17
CA ASP A 73 -0.18 5.70 12.25
C ASP A 73 -1.62 5.25 12.58
N ASN A 74 -2.42 4.88 11.58
CA ASN A 74 -3.74 4.31 11.80
C ASN A 74 -3.66 3.00 12.60
N PHE A 75 -2.80 2.08 12.20
CA PHE A 75 -2.57 0.83 12.94
C PHE A 75 -2.10 1.08 14.38
N ALA A 76 -1.22 2.06 14.59
CA ALA A 76 -0.66 2.32 15.91
C ALA A 76 -1.66 2.97 16.86
N PHE A 77 -2.38 3.99 16.39
CA PHE A 77 -3.03 4.94 17.28
C PHE A 77 -4.55 5.06 17.13
N SER A 78 -5.11 4.67 15.97
CA SER A 78 -6.48 5.06 15.63
C SER A 78 -7.42 3.88 15.40
N SER A 79 -6.91 2.73 14.97
CA SER A 79 -7.74 1.62 14.52
C SER A 79 -7.38 0.29 15.19
N PRO A 80 -8.36 -0.52 15.59
CA PRO A 80 -8.17 -1.90 15.98
C PRO A 80 -8.12 -2.87 14.80
N ALA A 81 -8.25 -2.41 13.55
CA ALA A 81 -8.21 -3.26 12.37
C ALA A 81 -6.93 -4.11 12.31
N THR A 82 -7.03 -5.30 11.73
CA THR A 82 -5.93 -6.24 11.56
C THR A 82 -5.63 -6.47 10.09
N ILE A 83 -4.37 -6.80 9.79
CA ILE A 83 -3.93 -7.19 8.46
C ILE A 83 -4.35 -8.65 8.21
N LEU A 84 -5.01 -8.90 7.09
CA LEU A 84 -5.52 -10.20 6.68
C LEU A 84 -4.73 -10.81 5.52
N GLY A 85 -4.02 -10.01 4.74
CA GLY A 85 -3.21 -10.44 3.61
C GLY A 85 -2.34 -9.32 3.07
N GLN A 86 -1.31 -9.66 2.32
CA GLN A 86 -0.44 -8.72 1.61
C GLN A 86 -0.29 -9.13 0.15
N THR A 87 -0.37 -8.16 -0.77
CA THR A 87 0.05 -8.30 -2.16
C THR A 87 1.08 -7.24 -2.50
N VAL A 88 1.88 -7.46 -3.55
CA VAL A 88 2.87 -6.50 -4.04
C VAL A 88 2.59 -6.23 -5.51
N LEU A 89 2.30 -4.97 -5.84
CA LEU A 89 2.13 -4.54 -7.21
C LEU A 89 3.39 -3.86 -7.73
N SER A 90 3.79 -4.22 -8.95
CA SER A 90 4.80 -3.49 -9.71
C SER A 90 4.21 -2.16 -10.19
N ILE A 91 4.96 -1.08 -9.99
CA ILE A 91 4.52 0.26 -10.32
C ILE A 91 5.16 0.68 -11.63
N HIS A 92 4.38 0.66 -12.70
CA HIS A 92 4.78 1.08 -14.02
C HIS A 92 3.99 2.31 -14.46
N HIS A 93 4.65 3.21 -15.16
CA HIS A 93 4.02 4.36 -15.74
C HIS A 93 3.95 4.23 -17.26
N CYS A 94 2.78 4.52 -17.81
CA CYS A 94 2.53 4.58 -19.24
C CYS A 94 2.26 6.03 -19.66
N LEU A 95 2.67 6.40 -20.85
CA LEU A 95 2.18 7.59 -21.53
C LEU A 95 0.86 7.25 -22.22
N LEU A 96 -0.20 7.87 -21.79
CA LEU A 96 -1.57 7.65 -22.26
C LEU A 96 -1.99 8.81 -23.15
N VAL A 97 -2.70 8.50 -24.23
CA VAL A 97 -3.24 9.50 -25.17
C VAL A 97 -4.71 9.19 -25.48
N HIS A 98 -5.40 10.16 -26.09
CA HIS A 98 -6.74 9.92 -26.66
C HIS A 98 -6.67 8.78 -27.71
N PRO A 99 -7.68 7.89 -27.80
CA PRO A 99 -7.67 6.77 -28.74
C PRO A 99 -7.37 7.14 -30.19
N ASP A 100 -7.88 8.30 -30.65
CA ASP A 100 -7.69 8.81 -32.01
C ASP A 100 -6.53 9.84 -32.11
N ALA A 101 -5.70 10.03 -31.10
CA ALA A 101 -4.57 10.95 -31.15
C ALA A 101 -3.26 10.24 -31.49
N GLU A 102 -2.39 10.96 -32.16
CA GLU A 102 -1.00 10.61 -32.34
C GLU A 102 -0.12 11.44 -31.37
N LEU A 103 1.10 10.96 -31.10
CA LEU A 103 2.00 11.65 -30.16
C LEU A 103 2.36 13.08 -30.59
N SER A 104 2.30 13.36 -31.89
CA SER A 104 2.50 14.70 -32.48
C SER A 104 1.40 15.70 -32.13
N ASP A 105 0.21 15.24 -31.75
CA ASP A 105 -0.92 16.11 -31.37
C ASP A 105 -0.80 16.61 -29.93
N VAL A 106 0.08 15.98 -29.14
CA VAL A 106 0.23 16.25 -27.70
C VAL A 106 0.99 17.55 -27.47
N THR A 107 0.36 18.49 -26.78
CA THR A 107 0.96 19.77 -26.35
C THR A 107 1.13 19.88 -24.85
N THR A 108 0.46 19.02 -24.09
CA THR A 108 0.42 19.04 -22.62
C THR A 108 0.51 17.63 -22.07
N VAL A 109 1.28 17.42 -21.00
CA VAL A 109 1.31 16.18 -20.24
C VAL A 109 0.77 16.43 -18.83
N ALA A 110 -0.21 15.64 -18.43
CA ALA A 110 -0.86 15.69 -17.13
C ALA A 110 -0.43 14.49 -16.26
N SER A 111 -0.17 14.68 -14.98
CA SER A 111 -0.08 13.63 -13.98
C SER A 111 -0.06 14.18 -12.55
N HIS A 112 -0.17 13.27 -11.58
CA HIS A 112 0.18 13.59 -10.20
C HIS A 112 1.66 14.05 -10.11
N PRO A 113 2.00 15.01 -9.22
CA PRO A 113 3.38 15.51 -9.10
C PRO A 113 4.44 14.42 -9.01
N GLN A 114 4.15 13.33 -8.29
CA GLN A 114 5.04 12.17 -8.15
C GLN A 114 5.26 11.45 -9.49
N GLY A 115 4.20 11.19 -10.27
CA GLY A 115 4.31 10.58 -11.60
C GLY A 115 5.14 11.42 -12.57
N LEU A 116 4.94 12.75 -12.58
CA LEU A 116 5.77 13.67 -13.36
C LEU A 116 7.24 13.63 -12.94
N ALA A 117 7.52 13.54 -11.63
CA ALA A 117 8.88 13.47 -11.10
C ALA A 117 9.58 12.15 -11.48
N GLN A 118 8.84 11.03 -11.46
CA GLN A 118 9.34 9.70 -11.80
C GLN A 118 9.57 9.49 -13.30
N CYS A 119 8.99 10.33 -14.17
CA CYS A 119 9.13 10.26 -15.63
C CYS A 119 9.86 11.47 -16.23
N ARG A 120 10.60 12.24 -15.42
CA ARG A 120 11.19 13.52 -15.82
C ARG A 120 12.20 13.39 -16.97
N ARG A 121 13.07 12.37 -16.97
CA ARG A 121 14.08 12.14 -18.01
C ARG A 121 13.42 11.73 -19.32
N TYR A 122 12.44 10.83 -19.23
CA TYR A 122 11.62 10.42 -20.37
C TYR A 122 10.97 11.65 -21.03
N LEU A 123 10.26 12.49 -20.28
CA LEU A 123 9.62 13.69 -20.79
C LEU A 123 10.61 14.67 -21.46
N ALA A 124 11.75 14.92 -20.81
CA ALA A 124 12.78 15.79 -21.35
C ALA A 124 13.37 15.30 -22.68
N SER A 125 13.44 13.98 -22.89
CA SER A 125 14.03 13.39 -24.10
C SER A 125 13.01 13.21 -25.23
N ARG A 126 11.79 12.76 -24.92
CA ARG A 126 10.78 12.38 -25.91
C ARG A 126 9.79 13.50 -26.24
N LEU A 127 9.50 14.37 -25.25
CA LEU A 127 8.51 15.44 -25.35
C LEU A 127 9.06 16.76 -24.80
N PRO A 128 10.20 17.28 -25.30
CA PRO A 128 10.90 18.42 -24.70
C PRO A 128 10.12 19.74 -24.76
N ASN A 129 9.14 19.85 -25.65
CA ASN A 129 8.39 21.09 -25.87
C ASN A 129 6.97 21.09 -25.26
N VAL A 130 6.56 20.00 -24.58
CA VAL A 130 5.23 19.92 -23.96
C VAL A 130 5.19 20.70 -22.65
N LYS A 131 4.01 21.22 -22.32
CA LYS A 131 3.72 21.77 -21.00
C LYS A 131 3.36 20.62 -20.03
N THR A 132 3.74 20.75 -18.78
CA THR A 132 3.28 19.81 -17.74
C THR A 132 2.25 20.48 -16.85
N ILE A 133 1.18 19.74 -16.51
CA ILE A 133 0.15 20.16 -15.55
C ILE A 133 -0.01 19.07 -14.47
N THR A 134 -0.29 19.51 -13.24
CA THR A 134 -0.51 18.60 -12.13
C THR A 134 -1.98 18.27 -11.97
N THR A 135 -2.26 16.98 -11.67
CA THR A 135 -3.56 16.44 -11.34
C THR A 135 -3.59 15.93 -9.91
N SER A 136 -4.77 15.69 -9.36
CA SER A 136 -4.96 15.15 -8.00
C SER A 136 -4.53 13.70 -7.88
N SER A 137 -4.54 12.96 -9.00
CA SER A 137 -4.11 11.55 -9.08
C SER A 137 -3.61 11.22 -10.49
N THR A 138 -2.91 10.09 -10.64
CA THR A 138 -2.54 9.55 -11.97
C THR A 138 -3.78 9.11 -12.75
N ALA A 139 -4.80 8.56 -12.10
CA ALA A 139 -6.05 8.17 -12.73
C ALA A 139 -6.80 9.36 -13.34
N GLU A 140 -6.78 10.53 -12.68
CA GLU A 140 -7.34 11.75 -13.26
C GLU A 140 -6.63 12.14 -14.57
N SER A 141 -5.32 11.94 -14.66
CA SER A 141 -4.58 12.22 -15.90
C SER A 141 -4.95 11.27 -17.04
N ALA A 142 -5.29 9.99 -16.74
CA ALA A 142 -5.79 9.04 -17.72
C ALA A 142 -7.14 9.49 -18.28
N ARG A 143 -8.05 9.95 -17.41
CA ARG A 143 -9.33 10.52 -17.83
C ARG A 143 -9.17 11.72 -18.75
N LEU A 144 -8.29 12.67 -18.38
CA LEU A 144 -8.01 13.85 -19.21
C LEU A 144 -7.42 13.48 -20.57
N ALA A 145 -6.56 12.47 -20.63
CA ALA A 145 -6.01 11.98 -21.90
C ALA A 145 -7.09 11.34 -22.77
N ALA A 146 -8.03 10.60 -22.19
CA ALA A 146 -9.14 10.01 -22.93
C ALA A 146 -10.11 11.05 -23.50
N GLU A 147 -10.27 12.20 -22.85
CA GLU A 147 -11.22 13.25 -23.23
C GLU A 147 -10.62 14.29 -24.18
N ASN A 148 -9.28 14.41 -24.30
CA ASN A 148 -8.65 15.50 -25.04
C ASN A 148 -7.43 15.05 -25.84
N LYS A 149 -7.47 15.20 -27.16
CA LYS A 149 -6.39 14.82 -28.11
C LYS A 149 -5.06 15.55 -27.89
N HIS A 150 -5.08 16.71 -27.24
CA HIS A 150 -3.89 17.51 -26.99
C HIS A 150 -3.27 17.31 -25.61
N ILE A 151 -3.89 16.46 -24.77
CA ILE A 151 -3.39 16.11 -23.45
C ILE A 151 -2.99 14.64 -23.42
N ALA A 152 -1.73 14.37 -23.05
CA ALA A 152 -1.32 13.03 -22.65
C ALA A 152 -1.34 12.91 -21.12
N GLY A 153 -1.62 11.72 -20.61
CA GLY A 153 -1.58 11.38 -19.20
C GLY A 153 -0.39 10.48 -18.87
N ILE A 154 0.21 10.62 -17.69
CA ILE A 154 1.10 9.59 -17.14
C ILE A 154 0.33 8.89 -16.03
N ALA A 155 0.03 7.60 -16.25
CA ALA A 155 -0.68 6.72 -15.33
C ALA A 155 -0.32 5.25 -15.60
N ASN A 156 -0.90 4.31 -14.84
CA ASN A 156 -0.79 2.88 -15.11
C ASN A 156 -1.67 2.43 -16.29
N SER A 157 -1.42 1.24 -16.82
CA SER A 157 -2.22 0.65 -17.90
C SER A 157 -3.67 0.36 -17.46
N TYR A 158 -3.87 0.00 -16.18
CA TYR A 158 -5.19 -0.22 -15.62
C TYR A 158 -6.06 1.05 -15.69
N ALA A 159 -5.51 2.23 -15.39
CA ALA A 159 -6.22 3.51 -15.57
C ALA A 159 -6.59 3.76 -17.04
N ALA A 160 -5.73 3.35 -17.99
CA ALA A 160 -6.05 3.49 -19.40
C ALA A 160 -7.30 2.67 -19.80
N GLU A 161 -7.39 1.43 -19.33
CA GLU A 161 -8.55 0.56 -19.57
C GLU A 161 -9.83 1.13 -18.96
N ILE A 162 -9.78 1.57 -17.70
CA ILE A 162 -10.93 2.13 -16.97
C ILE A 162 -11.46 3.40 -17.65
N HIS A 163 -10.58 4.29 -18.10
CA HIS A 163 -10.99 5.59 -18.67
C HIS A 163 -11.10 5.59 -20.20
N GLY A 164 -10.70 4.49 -20.87
CA GLY A 164 -10.74 4.38 -22.32
C GLY A 164 -9.64 5.19 -23.03
N ALA A 165 -8.51 5.42 -22.36
CA ALA A 165 -7.34 6.01 -22.98
C ALA A 165 -6.50 4.95 -23.70
N LYS A 166 -5.70 5.37 -24.70
CA LYS A 166 -4.77 4.50 -25.42
C LYS A 166 -3.38 4.60 -24.79
N VAL A 167 -2.76 3.47 -24.51
CA VAL A 167 -1.33 3.41 -24.13
C VAL A 167 -0.49 3.70 -25.39
N ALA A 168 0.18 4.84 -25.41
CA ALA A 168 1.08 5.24 -26.47
C ALA A 168 2.49 4.65 -26.28
N GLU A 169 3.03 4.75 -25.09
CA GLU A 169 4.31 4.13 -24.69
C GLU A 169 4.17 3.58 -23.26
N ALA A 170 4.67 2.36 -23.03
CA ALA A 170 4.72 1.74 -21.70
C ALA A 170 6.11 1.96 -21.06
N ASP A 171 6.18 1.75 -19.74
CA ASP A 171 7.43 1.75 -18.95
C ASP A 171 8.23 3.05 -19.13
N VAL A 172 7.53 4.20 -18.99
CA VAL A 172 8.13 5.53 -19.19
C VAL A 172 8.77 6.12 -17.93
N GLU A 173 8.79 5.38 -16.83
CA GLU A 173 9.45 5.75 -15.59
C GLU A 173 10.98 5.77 -15.72
N ASP A 174 11.62 6.71 -14.99
CA ASP A 174 13.08 6.87 -14.99
C ASP A 174 13.82 5.80 -14.17
N HIS A 175 13.11 5.06 -13.29
CA HIS A 175 13.65 4.02 -12.41
C HIS A 175 12.75 2.78 -12.45
N PHE A 176 13.30 1.68 -12.90
CA PHE A 176 12.62 0.38 -12.95
C PHE A 176 12.62 -0.32 -11.58
N GLY A 177 11.70 -1.25 -11.40
CA GLY A 177 11.62 -2.08 -10.18
C GLY A 177 10.93 -1.37 -8.99
N ASN A 178 10.19 -0.29 -9.25
CA ASN A 178 9.32 0.29 -8.25
C ASN A 178 8.17 -0.66 -7.92
N GLN A 179 7.99 -0.94 -6.62
CA GLN A 179 6.95 -1.83 -6.13
C GLN A 179 6.24 -1.20 -4.94
N THR A 180 4.96 -1.49 -4.79
CA THR A 180 4.18 -1.09 -3.62
C THR A 180 3.54 -2.32 -2.98
N ALA A 181 3.80 -2.51 -1.71
CA ALA A 181 3.12 -3.49 -0.89
C ALA A 181 1.80 -2.92 -0.39
N PHE A 182 0.69 -3.60 -0.71
CA PHE A 182 -0.64 -3.31 -0.22
C PHE A 182 -1.06 -4.38 0.78
N VAL A 183 -1.84 -3.99 1.77
CA VAL A 183 -2.41 -4.92 2.75
C VAL A 183 -3.94 -4.82 2.75
N LEU A 184 -4.55 -6.00 2.82
CA LEU A 184 -5.97 -6.14 3.11
C LEU A 184 -6.16 -6.01 4.61
N ILE A 185 -7.06 -5.16 5.04
CA ILE A 185 -7.42 -4.97 6.45
C ILE A 185 -8.87 -5.39 6.71
N GLY A 186 -9.11 -5.92 7.89
CA GLY A 186 -10.43 -6.27 8.37
C GLY A 186 -10.59 -5.96 9.85
N ARG A 187 -11.80 -6.12 10.37
CA ARG A 187 -12.06 -5.88 11.79
C ARG A 187 -11.32 -6.86 12.67
N GLN A 188 -10.89 -6.39 13.84
CA GLN A 188 -10.23 -7.22 14.83
C GLN A 188 -11.06 -8.49 15.13
N GLY A 189 -10.37 -9.64 15.22
CA GLY A 189 -11.01 -10.93 15.45
C GLY A 189 -11.64 -11.56 14.20
N HIS A 190 -11.52 -10.91 13.03
CA HIS A 190 -11.90 -11.53 11.77
C HIS A 190 -10.85 -12.58 11.38
N PRO A 191 -11.24 -13.85 11.13
CA PRO A 191 -10.28 -14.87 10.75
C PRO A 191 -9.65 -14.55 9.38
N PRO A 192 -8.39 -14.93 9.16
CA PRO A 192 -7.79 -14.86 7.83
C PRO A 192 -8.64 -15.64 6.81
N VAL A 193 -8.95 -15.00 5.69
CA VAL A 193 -9.75 -15.60 4.61
C VAL A 193 -8.93 -15.87 3.34
N LEU A 194 -7.64 -15.56 3.41
CA LEU A 194 -6.70 -15.73 2.30
C LEU A 194 -5.71 -16.85 2.60
N GLU A 195 -5.36 -17.61 1.57
CA GLU A 195 -4.30 -18.62 1.63
C GLU A 195 -3.08 -18.15 0.84
N GLY A 196 -1.88 -18.46 1.31
CA GLY A 196 -0.63 -18.15 0.64
C GLY A 196 0.51 -19.04 1.10
N LYS A 197 1.54 -19.15 0.24
CA LYS A 197 2.71 -20.02 0.51
C LYS A 197 3.62 -19.48 1.60
N ARG A 198 3.65 -18.16 1.82
CA ARG A 198 4.46 -17.48 2.83
C ARG A 198 3.56 -16.79 3.83
N CYS A 199 3.92 -16.91 5.10
CA CYS A 199 3.23 -16.25 6.21
C CYS A 199 4.11 -15.14 6.77
N LYS A 200 3.51 -14.01 7.09
CA LYS A 200 4.17 -12.84 7.67
C LYS A 200 3.41 -12.36 8.89
N THR A 201 4.14 -11.88 9.87
CA THR A 201 3.55 -11.23 11.05
C THR A 201 4.06 -9.80 11.17
N SER A 202 3.15 -8.86 11.43
CA SER A 202 3.47 -7.45 11.68
C SER A 202 3.14 -7.06 13.11
N LEU A 203 4.06 -6.33 13.74
CA LEU A 203 3.96 -5.86 15.11
C LEU A 203 4.10 -4.32 15.19
N ALA A 204 3.41 -3.72 16.16
CA ALA A 204 3.72 -2.38 16.66
C ALA A 204 4.16 -2.48 18.13
N LEU A 205 5.39 -2.04 18.42
CA LEU A 205 6.07 -2.21 19.70
C LEU A 205 6.27 -0.85 20.37
N PHE A 206 5.57 -0.61 21.48
CA PHE A 206 5.64 0.65 22.23
C PHE A 206 6.60 0.52 23.39
N LEU A 207 7.63 1.36 23.42
CA LEU A 207 8.59 1.38 24.51
C LEU A 207 7.93 1.91 25.81
N LYS A 208 8.37 1.39 26.98
CA LYS A 208 8.05 2.00 28.28
C LYS A 208 8.76 3.33 28.43
N GLU A 209 10.01 3.36 27.98
CA GLU A 209 10.94 4.46 28.11
C GLU A 209 11.95 4.40 26.96
N ASP A 210 12.21 5.51 26.31
CA ASP A 210 13.27 5.57 25.30
C ASP A 210 14.60 5.80 26.00
N LYS A 211 15.41 4.75 26.06
CA LYS A 211 16.74 4.75 26.68
C LYS A 211 17.74 3.95 25.86
N ALA A 212 19.01 4.22 26.13
CA ALA A 212 20.10 3.47 25.48
C ALA A 212 19.90 1.96 25.62
N GLY A 213 19.97 1.24 24.48
CA GLY A 213 19.77 -0.21 24.41
C GLY A 213 18.31 -0.66 24.27
N ALA A 214 17.30 0.23 24.24
CA ALA A 214 15.90 -0.17 24.10
C ALA A 214 15.65 -0.94 22.79
N LEU A 215 16.17 -0.46 21.66
CA LEU A 215 16.08 -1.18 20.40
C LEU A 215 16.85 -2.51 20.43
N LEU A 216 18.07 -2.51 20.97
CA LEU A 216 18.87 -3.72 21.10
C LEU A 216 18.14 -4.81 21.91
N MET A 217 17.47 -4.42 22.98
CA MET A 217 16.65 -5.33 23.79
C MET A 217 15.55 -5.98 22.95
N VAL A 218 14.82 -5.20 22.12
CA VAL A 218 13.79 -5.73 21.21
C VAL A 218 14.41 -6.71 20.21
N LEU A 219 15.49 -6.31 19.54
CA LEU A 219 16.18 -7.13 18.55
C LEU A 219 16.73 -8.43 19.15
N SER A 220 17.22 -8.39 20.39
CA SER A 220 17.75 -9.58 21.07
C SER A 220 16.66 -10.62 21.33
N GLU A 221 15.44 -10.22 21.73
CA GLU A 221 14.34 -11.18 21.94
C GLU A 221 13.95 -11.89 20.64
N LEU A 222 13.91 -11.17 19.53
CA LEU A 222 13.60 -11.75 18.22
C LEU A 222 14.74 -12.65 17.72
N ALA A 223 15.99 -12.20 17.89
CA ALA A 223 17.18 -12.96 17.47
C ALA A 223 17.34 -14.27 18.25
N TYR A 224 17.15 -14.28 19.58
CA TYR A 224 17.23 -15.49 20.41
C TYR A 224 16.12 -16.50 20.06
N ALA A 225 14.98 -16.04 19.57
CA ALA A 225 13.91 -16.90 19.08
C ALA A 225 14.13 -17.38 17.63
N GLY A 226 15.23 -16.97 16.96
CA GLY A 226 15.52 -17.34 15.56
C GLY A 226 14.62 -16.64 14.55
N ILE A 227 13.97 -15.56 14.93
CA ILE A 227 12.99 -14.84 14.06
C ILE A 227 13.73 -13.97 13.06
N SER A 228 13.46 -14.20 11.75
CA SER A 228 14.00 -13.39 10.64
C SER A 228 13.10 -12.20 10.37
N MET A 229 13.57 -11.01 10.74
CA MET A 229 12.85 -9.77 10.46
C MET A 229 12.98 -9.39 8.98
N THR A 230 11.86 -8.93 8.39
CA THR A 230 11.80 -8.41 7.02
C THR A 230 11.67 -6.89 6.99
N ARG A 231 11.24 -6.25 8.08
CA ARG A 231 11.14 -4.79 8.20
C ARG A 231 11.39 -4.35 9.64
N LEU A 232 12.02 -3.19 9.78
CA LEU A 232 12.15 -2.46 11.03
C LEU A 232 12.00 -0.96 10.75
N GLN A 233 11.00 -0.34 11.33
CA GLN A 233 10.72 1.09 11.18
C GLN A 233 10.49 1.75 12.53
N SER A 234 11.28 2.77 12.85
CA SER A 234 11.03 3.61 14.03
C SER A 234 10.03 4.72 13.73
N ARG A 235 9.15 5.00 14.68
CA ARG A 235 8.15 6.08 14.59
C ARG A 235 8.01 6.82 15.91
N PRO A 236 7.85 8.17 15.91
CA PRO A 236 7.49 8.91 17.10
C PRO A 236 6.11 8.47 17.63
N THR A 237 5.95 8.40 18.93
CA THR A 237 4.66 8.04 19.57
C THR A 237 3.63 9.17 19.54
N LYS A 238 3.98 10.37 19.05
CA LYS A 238 3.15 11.59 19.03
C LYS A 238 2.71 12.09 20.41
N GLN A 239 3.18 11.50 21.49
CA GLN A 239 2.86 11.93 22.87
C GLN A 239 3.84 12.95 23.40
N GLN A 240 5.15 12.72 23.18
CA GLN A 240 6.23 13.57 23.65
C GLN A 240 7.44 13.42 22.71
N LEU A 241 8.22 14.49 22.54
CA LEU A 241 9.48 14.42 21.79
C LEU A 241 10.44 13.42 22.48
N GLY A 242 11.10 12.60 21.66
CA GLY A 242 12.03 11.58 22.15
C GLY A 242 11.37 10.22 22.46
N ASN A 243 10.06 10.09 22.44
CA ASN A 243 9.39 8.81 22.64
C ASN A 243 9.14 8.12 21.30
N TYR A 244 9.72 6.94 21.12
CA TYR A 244 9.62 6.15 19.91
C TYR A 244 8.91 4.82 20.14
N MET A 245 8.37 4.30 19.04
CA MET A 245 7.84 2.96 18.87
C MET A 245 8.48 2.33 17.63
N PHE A 246 8.39 1.01 17.52
CA PHE A 246 8.91 0.29 16.38
C PHE A 246 7.81 -0.51 15.70
N PHE A 247 7.76 -0.43 14.37
CA PHE A 247 7.07 -1.43 13.55
C PHE A 247 8.08 -2.49 13.14
N VAL A 248 7.70 -3.74 13.29
CA VAL A 248 8.52 -4.90 12.96
C VAL A 248 7.67 -5.88 12.18
N ASP A 249 8.16 -6.28 11.00
CA ASP A 249 7.61 -7.43 10.28
C ASP A 249 8.62 -8.56 10.28
N PHE A 250 8.13 -9.79 10.34
CA PHE A 250 8.95 -10.98 10.25
C PHE A 250 8.22 -12.12 9.53
N GLU A 251 8.98 -13.06 8.97
CA GLU A 251 8.45 -14.28 8.38
C GLU A 251 8.04 -15.26 9.48
N GLY A 252 6.90 -15.92 9.30
CA GLY A 252 6.32 -16.88 10.23
C GLY A 252 5.08 -16.37 10.96
N SER A 253 4.48 -17.27 11.71
CA SER A 253 3.23 -17.04 12.45
C SER A 253 3.50 -16.58 13.87
N ALA A 254 2.67 -15.63 14.34
CA ALA A 254 2.64 -15.24 15.76
C ALA A 254 2.27 -16.42 16.68
N ASP A 255 1.66 -17.49 16.16
CA ASP A 255 1.23 -18.66 16.93
C ASP A 255 2.33 -19.72 17.10
N GLU A 256 3.47 -19.56 16.43
CA GLU A 256 4.61 -20.47 16.60
C GLU A 256 5.17 -20.38 18.03
N PRO A 257 5.52 -21.53 18.68
CA PRO A 257 5.95 -21.54 20.08
C PRO A 257 7.15 -20.62 20.37
N ALA A 258 8.12 -20.55 19.46
CA ALA A 258 9.29 -19.69 19.61
C ALA A 258 8.89 -18.21 19.55
N VAL A 259 8.00 -17.85 18.61
CA VAL A 259 7.47 -16.49 18.45
C VAL A 259 6.65 -16.09 19.67
N GLN A 260 5.77 -16.97 20.16
CA GLN A 260 4.99 -16.73 21.39
C GLN A 260 5.88 -16.47 22.60
N THR A 261 6.99 -17.20 22.73
CA THR A 261 7.98 -16.97 23.79
C THR A 261 8.58 -15.57 23.69
N ALA A 262 9.06 -15.19 22.50
CA ALA A 262 9.61 -13.83 22.27
C ALA A 262 8.57 -12.73 22.53
N LEU A 263 7.34 -12.90 22.06
CA LEU A 263 6.26 -11.93 22.29
C LEU A 263 5.92 -11.79 23.78
N ASN A 264 5.95 -12.89 24.56
CA ASN A 264 5.72 -12.84 26.00
C ASN A 264 6.85 -12.11 26.72
N CYS A 265 8.11 -12.35 26.34
CA CYS A 265 9.27 -11.60 26.85
C CYS A 265 9.16 -10.11 26.52
N LEU A 266 8.79 -9.75 25.31
CA LEU A 266 8.56 -8.37 24.89
C LEU A 266 7.43 -7.71 25.68
N ARG A 267 6.29 -8.38 25.89
CA ARG A 267 5.15 -7.85 26.69
C ARG A 267 5.54 -7.52 28.13
N MET A 268 6.47 -8.25 28.74
CA MET A 268 6.99 -7.92 30.08
C MET A 268 7.89 -6.67 30.08
N LYS A 269 8.60 -6.43 28.98
CA LYS A 269 9.63 -5.38 28.87
C LYS A 269 9.10 -4.08 28.26
N LEU A 270 8.14 -4.17 27.36
CA LEU A 270 7.55 -3.03 26.63
C LEU A 270 6.30 -2.50 27.34
N ARG A 271 5.88 -1.29 26.97
CA ARG A 271 4.60 -0.73 27.39
C ARG A 271 3.44 -1.49 26.75
N GLU A 272 3.58 -1.77 25.46
CA GLU A 272 2.57 -2.46 24.66
C GLU A 272 3.22 -3.21 23.50
N VAL A 273 2.71 -4.38 23.20
CA VAL A 273 3.00 -5.19 22.00
C VAL A 273 1.68 -5.42 21.28
N LYS A 274 1.46 -4.71 20.19
CA LYS A 274 0.27 -4.87 19.34
C LYS A 274 0.63 -5.76 18.17
N VAL A 275 -0.04 -6.91 18.03
CA VAL A 275 0.03 -7.76 16.85
C VAL A 275 -0.95 -7.17 15.84
N LEU A 276 -0.46 -6.68 14.72
CA LEU A 276 -1.26 -6.06 13.66
C LEU A 276 -1.90 -7.10 12.75
N GLY A 277 -1.33 -8.30 12.69
CA GLY A 277 -1.84 -9.44 11.96
C GLY A 277 -0.75 -10.49 11.73
N THR A 278 -1.20 -11.73 11.55
CA THR A 278 -0.46 -12.83 10.93
C THR A 278 -1.21 -13.18 9.67
N TYR A 279 -0.57 -13.09 8.52
CA TYR A 279 -1.26 -13.08 7.23
C TYR A 279 -0.42 -13.69 6.11
N PRO A 280 -1.07 -14.26 5.08
CA PRO A 280 -0.39 -14.73 3.89
C PRO A 280 0.11 -13.57 3.04
N VAL A 281 1.25 -13.79 2.37
CA VAL A 281 1.73 -12.95 1.27
C VAL A 281 1.29 -13.63 -0.02
N LEU A 282 0.51 -12.88 -0.82
CA LEU A 282 0.04 -13.33 -2.12
C LEU A 282 1.15 -13.07 -3.13
N ASP A 283 1.52 -14.10 -3.88
CA ASP A 283 2.49 -13.99 -4.97
C ASP A 283 1.71 -13.80 -6.28
N ASP A 284 1.50 -12.56 -6.69
CA ASP A 284 0.91 -12.21 -8.00
C ASP A 284 1.98 -12.12 -9.11
N SER A 285 3.27 -12.21 -8.77
CA SER A 285 4.33 -12.38 -9.76
C SER A 285 4.22 -13.78 -10.33
N GLY A 286 3.76 -13.91 -11.57
CA GLY A 286 3.72 -15.17 -12.33
C GLY A 286 5.12 -15.66 -12.71
N GLU A 287 6.02 -15.74 -11.74
CA GLU A 287 7.31 -16.44 -11.84
C GLU A 287 7.14 -17.78 -11.12
N GLU A 288 7.00 -18.85 -11.96
CA GLU A 288 7.20 -20.23 -11.56
C GLU A 288 8.67 -20.50 -11.22
#